data_6f1248a39604163207b1720d6440f822
#
_entry.id   6f1248a39604163207b1720d6440f822
#
_cell.length_a   1.000
_cell.length_b   1.000
_cell.length_c   1.000
_cell.angle_alpha   90.00
_cell.angle_beta   90.00
_cell.angle_gamma   90.00
#
_symmetry.space_group_name_H-M   'P 1'
#
loop_
_entity.id
_entity.type
_entity.pdbx_description
1 polymer ?
#
loop_
_entity_poly.entity_id
_entity_poly.type
_entity_poly.pdbx_seq_one_letter_code
_entity_poly.pdbx_strand_id
1 'polypeptide(L)'
;MKSSINFLPAEKRRDLHQLVEIIRNEIKDCVMIILYGSYARDMYVDCDRRRDYGVTTFFMSDYDILIVTRRRLGLKEYDVYARITERFFENKQSEFYTRPQFINESISRLNKNLELGQYFYHEIKKQGIMLYSSREFKLARCRKLNYAEIAQIARDYFSEKFQFASDFLLG
;
A
#
# COMPACT_ATOMS: atom_id res chain seq x y z
N MET A 1 8.32 -12.71 -3.20
CA MET A 1 8.23 -11.44 -2.45
C MET A 1 9.51 -11.26 -1.66
N LYS A 2 10.08 -10.06 -1.65
CA LYS A 2 11.26 -9.71 -0.83
C LYS A 2 10.87 -9.68 0.65
N SER A 3 11.86 -9.80 1.55
CA SER A 3 11.64 -9.70 3.01
C SER A 3 12.64 -8.76 3.71
N SER A 4 13.55 -8.15 2.95
CA SER A 4 14.58 -7.26 3.51
C SER A 4 14.33 -5.81 3.07
N ILE A 5 14.46 -4.90 4.03
CA ILE A 5 14.43 -3.44 3.85
C ILE A 5 15.82 -2.80 4.10
N ASN A 6 16.90 -3.61 4.08
CA ASN A 6 18.24 -3.14 4.42
C ASN A 6 18.82 -2.10 3.46
N PHE A 7 18.28 -2.00 2.25
CA PHE A 7 18.64 -0.99 1.27
C PHE A 7 18.12 0.41 1.65
N LEU A 8 17.09 0.49 2.49
CA LEU A 8 16.55 1.77 2.95
C LEU A 8 17.43 2.41 4.03
N PRO A 9 17.47 3.76 4.13
CA PRO A 9 18.11 4.47 5.22
C PRO A 9 17.63 4.01 6.60
N ALA A 10 18.50 4.14 7.61
CA ALA A 10 18.22 3.67 8.97
C ALA A 10 16.93 4.28 9.56
N GLU A 11 16.64 5.54 9.25
CA GLU A 11 15.44 6.24 9.68
C GLU A 11 14.18 5.58 9.09
N LYS A 12 14.14 5.38 7.76
CA LYS A 12 13.02 4.75 7.07
C LYS A 12 12.77 3.31 7.57
N ARG A 13 13.85 2.58 7.88
CA ARG A 13 13.72 1.24 8.48
C ARG A 13 13.08 1.30 9.88
N ARG A 14 13.49 2.27 10.72
CA ARG A 14 12.88 2.48 12.04
C ARG A 14 11.41 2.82 11.93
N ASP A 15 11.05 3.70 11.00
CA ASP A 15 9.66 4.06 10.72
C ASP A 15 8.81 2.85 10.36
N LEU A 16 9.29 2.02 9.43
CA LEU A 16 8.58 0.82 9.00
C LEU A 16 8.45 -0.23 10.13
N HIS A 17 9.48 -0.39 10.96
CA HIS A 17 9.38 -1.25 12.14
C HIS A 17 8.36 -0.71 13.15
N GLN A 18 8.37 0.59 13.43
CA GLN A 18 7.38 1.24 14.30
C GLN A 18 5.95 1.04 13.76
N LEU A 19 5.74 1.26 12.45
CA LEU A 19 4.44 1.04 11.80
C LEU A 19 3.97 -0.42 11.95
N VAL A 20 4.85 -1.40 11.76
CA VAL A 20 4.52 -2.82 11.96
C VAL A 20 4.02 -3.08 13.39
N GLU A 21 4.71 -2.55 14.40
CA GLU A 21 4.31 -2.72 15.81
C GLU A 21 2.96 -2.05 16.10
N ILE A 22 2.75 -0.82 15.63
CA ILE A 22 1.49 -0.09 15.82
C ILE A 22 0.34 -0.85 15.14
N ILE A 23 0.50 -1.26 13.88
CA ILE A 23 -0.54 -1.98 13.12
C ILE A 23 -0.92 -3.29 13.84
N ARG A 24 0.05 -4.06 14.31
CA ARG A 24 -0.19 -5.32 15.03
C ARG A 24 -0.89 -5.12 16.38
N ASN A 25 -0.63 -4.01 17.02
CA ASN A 25 -1.29 -3.66 18.28
C ASN A 25 -2.74 -3.24 18.06
N GLU A 26 -3.03 -2.46 17.01
CA GLU A 26 -4.38 -2.00 16.67
C GLU A 26 -5.23 -3.09 16.02
N ILE A 27 -4.64 -3.95 15.18
CA ILE A 27 -5.37 -4.93 14.35
C ILE A 27 -4.96 -6.35 14.77
N LYS A 28 -5.68 -6.93 15.72
CA LYS A 28 -5.38 -8.28 16.25
C LYS A 28 -5.54 -9.39 15.20
N ASP A 29 -6.41 -9.18 14.22
CA ASP A 29 -6.64 -10.10 13.09
C ASP A 29 -5.62 -9.95 11.95
N CYS A 30 -4.58 -9.11 12.13
CA CYS A 30 -3.55 -8.90 11.13
C CYS A 30 -2.71 -10.16 10.93
N VAL A 31 -2.63 -10.64 9.70
CA VAL A 31 -1.87 -11.84 9.32
C VAL A 31 -0.64 -11.56 8.48
N MET A 32 -0.65 -10.47 7.70
CA MET A 32 0.51 -9.99 6.94
C MET A 32 0.50 -8.47 6.84
N ILE A 33 1.69 -7.87 6.74
CA ILE A 33 1.90 -6.46 6.43
C ILE A 33 2.91 -6.40 5.30
N ILE A 34 2.53 -5.76 4.19
CA ILE A 34 3.32 -5.73 2.96
C ILE A 34 3.54 -4.28 2.56
N LEU A 35 4.81 -3.87 2.45
CA LEU A 35 5.19 -2.61 1.83
C LEU A 35 5.16 -2.78 0.31
N TYR A 36 4.52 -1.88 -0.41
CA TYR A 36 4.50 -1.85 -1.87
C TYR A 36 4.82 -0.44 -2.40
N GLY A 37 4.57 -0.17 -3.66
CA GLY A 37 4.78 1.16 -4.23
C GLY A 37 6.26 1.55 -4.39
N SER A 38 6.54 2.85 -4.29
CA SER A 38 7.85 3.43 -4.60
C SER A 38 8.95 2.97 -3.63
N TYR A 39 8.66 2.91 -2.34
CA TYR A 39 9.62 2.44 -1.32
C TYR A 39 10.01 0.97 -1.49
N ALA A 40 9.08 0.10 -1.88
CA ALA A 40 9.38 -1.31 -2.11
C ALA A 40 10.26 -1.53 -3.36
N ARG A 41 10.23 -0.60 -4.30
CA ARG A 41 10.98 -0.63 -5.56
C ARG A 41 12.30 0.14 -5.51
N ASP A 42 12.61 0.82 -4.41
CA ASP A 42 13.75 1.74 -4.30
C ASP A 42 13.68 2.90 -5.32
N MET A 43 12.46 3.41 -5.54
CA MET A 43 12.16 4.49 -6.48
C MET A 43 11.40 5.64 -5.79
N TYR A 44 11.55 5.77 -4.49
CA TYR A 44 10.88 6.80 -3.72
C TYR A 44 11.59 8.16 -3.83
N VAL A 45 10.81 9.23 -3.65
CA VAL A 45 11.31 10.59 -3.53
C VAL A 45 11.27 10.96 -2.05
N ASP A 46 12.45 11.24 -1.48
CA ASP A 46 12.57 11.59 -0.07
C ASP A 46 12.02 12.99 0.20
N CYS A 47 12.43 13.97 -0.62
CA CYS A 47 11.87 15.32 -0.64
C CYS A 47 12.24 16.02 -1.96
N ASP A 48 11.25 16.37 -2.77
CA ASP A 48 11.43 17.25 -3.93
C ASP A 48 10.80 18.61 -3.62
N ARG A 49 11.62 19.63 -3.56
CA ARG A 49 11.20 21.01 -3.30
C ARG A 49 11.17 21.79 -4.61
N ARG A 50 10.00 22.28 -4.99
CA ARG A 50 9.82 23.13 -6.16
C ARG A 50 9.30 24.50 -5.76
N ARG A 51 9.77 25.52 -6.44
CA ARG A 51 9.29 26.90 -6.26
C ARG A 51 8.79 27.41 -7.59
N ASP A 52 7.46 27.50 -7.71
CA ASP A 52 6.78 28.01 -8.90
C ASP A 52 5.92 29.21 -8.52
N TYR A 53 6.06 30.30 -9.27
CA TYR A 53 5.30 31.54 -9.06
C TYR A 53 5.30 32.08 -7.61
N GLY A 54 6.42 31.91 -6.90
CA GLY A 54 6.55 32.36 -5.51
C GLY A 54 6.00 31.40 -4.46
N VAL A 55 5.33 30.33 -4.87
CA VAL A 55 4.82 29.26 -3.99
C VAL A 55 5.84 28.12 -3.93
N THR A 56 6.17 27.70 -2.72
CA THR A 56 7.04 26.51 -2.51
C THR A 56 6.17 25.30 -2.26
N THR A 57 6.31 24.29 -3.11
CA THR A 57 5.65 22.99 -2.98
C THR A 57 6.67 21.92 -2.63
N PHE A 58 6.25 20.95 -1.85
CA PHE A 58 7.06 19.80 -1.46
C PHE A 58 6.36 18.53 -1.92
N PHE A 59 7.11 17.64 -2.55
CA PHE A 59 6.65 16.31 -2.89
C PHE A 59 7.51 15.29 -2.16
N MET A 60 6.86 14.33 -1.49
CA MET A 60 7.48 13.19 -0.83
C MET A 60 6.66 11.95 -1.17
N SER A 61 7.33 10.82 -1.34
CA SER A 61 6.65 9.54 -1.49
C SER A 61 6.07 9.07 -0.16
N ASP A 62 4.90 8.42 -0.20
CA ASP A 62 4.26 7.81 0.96
C ASP A 62 4.74 6.37 1.19
N TYR A 63 4.58 5.86 2.43
CA TYR A 63 4.70 4.42 2.70
C TYR A 63 3.40 3.73 2.31
N ASP A 64 3.36 3.08 1.16
CA ASP A 64 2.22 2.28 0.71
C ASP A 64 2.20 0.93 1.42
N ILE A 65 1.21 0.69 2.28
CA ILE A 65 1.14 -0.49 3.13
C ILE A 65 -0.17 -1.24 2.89
N LEU A 66 -0.05 -2.50 2.47
CA LEU A 66 -1.17 -3.44 2.43
C LEU A 66 -1.22 -4.22 3.75
N ILE A 67 -2.29 -4.03 4.49
CA ILE A 67 -2.61 -4.75 5.72
C ILE A 67 -3.53 -5.91 5.36
N VAL A 68 -3.04 -7.12 5.53
CA VAL A 68 -3.83 -8.33 5.28
C VAL A 68 -4.37 -8.86 6.60
N THR A 69 -5.67 -9.05 6.66
CA THR A 69 -6.40 -9.51 7.85
C THR A 69 -7.12 -10.83 7.59
N ARG A 70 -7.56 -11.53 8.64
CA ARG A 70 -8.43 -12.70 8.47
C ARG A 70 -9.76 -12.31 7.83
N ARG A 71 -10.35 -11.21 8.28
CA ARG A 71 -11.59 -10.59 7.75
C ARG A 71 -11.34 -9.12 7.50
N ARG A 72 -12.00 -8.54 6.49
CA ARG A 72 -11.89 -7.10 6.23
C ARG A 72 -12.36 -6.26 7.42
N LEU A 73 -11.71 -5.12 7.63
CA LEU A 73 -12.07 -4.16 8.67
C LEU A 73 -13.45 -3.49 8.41
N GLY A 74 -13.84 -3.40 7.13
CA GLY A 74 -15.12 -2.82 6.73
C GLY A 74 -15.24 -1.34 7.11
N LEU A 75 -16.38 -0.93 7.66
CA LEU A 75 -16.67 0.47 8.00
C LEU A 75 -15.72 1.07 9.05
N LYS A 76 -15.02 0.22 9.83
CA LYS A 76 -14.04 0.67 10.85
C LYS A 76 -12.68 0.99 10.28
N GLU A 77 -12.48 0.79 8.99
CA GLU A 77 -11.18 0.92 8.31
C GLU A 77 -10.58 2.31 8.52
N TYR A 78 -11.36 3.36 8.30
CA TYR A 78 -10.90 4.75 8.42
C TYR A 78 -10.51 5.12 9.85
N ASP A 79 -11.30 4.72 10.84
CA ASP A 79 -11.00 5.00 12.26
C ASP A 79 -9.72 4.28 12.72
N VAL A 80 -9.52 3.05 12.22
CA VAL A 80 -8.31 2.28 12.53
C VAL A 80 -7.08 2.95 11.90
N TYR A 81 -7.18 3.39 10.65
CA TYR A 81 -6.07 4.08 9.97
C TYR A 81 -5.74 5.43 10.61
N ALA A 82 -6.76 6.17 11.04
CA ALA A 82 -6.57 7.43 11.76
C ALA A 82 -5.77 7.20 13.05
N ARG A 83 -6.15 6.22 13.88
CA ARG A 83 -5.42 5.89 15.11
C ARG A 83 -4.00 5.40 14.87
N ILE A 84 -3.77 4.58 13.82
CA ILE A 84 -2.42 4.14 13.46
C ILE A 84 -1.56 5.35 13.07
N THR A 85 -2.10 6.24 12.25
CA THR A 85 -1.42 7.45 11.78
C THR A 85 -1.10 8.39 12.94
N GLU A 86 -2.05 8.64 13.81
CA GLU A 86 -1.88 9.47 15.01
C GLU A 86 -0.74 8.93 15.89
N ARG A 87 -0.78 7.66 16.25
CA ARG A 87 0.29 7.00 17.03
C ARG A 87 1.65 7.03 16.34
N PHE A 88 1.66 6.90 15.02
CA PHE A 88 2.91 6.96 14.26
C PHE A 88 3.56 8.34 14.34
N PHE A 89 2.76 9.41 14.37
CA PHE A 89 3.26 10.78 14.44
C PHE A 89 3.43 11.32 15.86
N GLU A 90 2.92 10.64 16.89
CA GLU A 90 2.86 11.09 18.28
C GLU A 90 4.20 11.62 18.84
N ASN A 91 5.34 11.03 18.42
CA ASN A 91 6.68 11.40 18.87
C ASN A 91 7.55 12.04 17.77
N LYS A 92 6.96 12.48 16.67
CA LYS A 92 7.69 13.04 15.54
C LYS A 92 7.59 14.57 15.56
N GLN A 93 8.74 15.24 15.63
CA GLN A 93 8.83 16.70 15.80
C GLN A 93 9.02 17.48 14.49
N SER A 94 9.12 16.83 13.34
CA SER A 94 9.33 17.50 12.06
C SER A 94 8.02 17.64 11.28
N GLU A 95 7.89 18.69 10.48
CA GLU A 95 6.77 18.86 9.53
C GLU A 95 6.92 17.98 8.27
N PHE A 96 8.12 17.43 8.04
CA PHE A 96 8.47 16.66 6.84
C PHE A 96 8.69 15.19 7.15
N TYR A 97 7.59 14.46 7.41
CA TYR A 97 7.63 13.01 7.56
C TYR A 97 6.91 12.30 6.44
N THR A 98 7.50 11.18 6.00
CA THR A 98 6.84 10.23 5.11
C THR A 98 5.55 9.74 5.74
N ARG A 99 4.43 9.93 5.06
CA ARG A 99 3.10 9.51 5.55
C ARG A 99 2.83 8.06 5.19
N PRO A 100 2.19 7.28 6.07
CA PRO A 100 1.71 5.97 5.70
C PRO A 100 0.36 6.08 4.98
N GLN A 101 0.21 5.29 3.90
CA GLN A 101 -1.05 5.06 3.20
C GLN A 101 -1.42 3.58 3.35
N PHE A 102 -2.66 3.31 3.70
CA PHE A 102 -3.09 1.96 4.04
C PHE A 102 -4.18 1.45 3.09
N ILE A 103 -4.09 0.17 2.77
CA ILE A 103 -5.16 -0.61 2.15
C ILE A 103 -5.37 -1.86 2.99
N ASN A 104 -6.62 -2.22 3.27
CA ASN A 104 -6.94 -3.48 3.94
C ASN A 104 -7.58 -4.48 2.99
N GLU A 105 -7.06 -5.70 3.01
CA GLU A 105 -7.69 -6.85 2.36
C GLU A 105 -7.76 -8.05 3.29
N SER A 106 -8.81 -8.87 3.13
CA SER A 106 -8.81 -10.19 3.75
C SER A 106 -7.89 -11.15 2.99
N ILE A 107 -7.28 -12.09 3.70
CA ILE A 107 -6.39 -13.09 3.08
C ILE A 107 -7.12 -13.91 1.99
N SER A 108 -8.40 -14.21 2.18
CA SER A 108 -9.21 -14.94 1.20
C SER A 108 -9.40 -14.14 -0.09
N ARG A 109 -9.72 -12.84 0.03
CA ARG A 109 -9.93 -11.97 -1.13
C ARG A 109 -8.61 -11.67 -1.85
N LEU A 110 -7.54 -11.43 -1.08
CA LEU A 110 -6.20 -11.26 -1.66
C LEU A 110 -5.79 -12.48 -2.50
N ASN A 111 -5.98 -13.69 -1.96
CA ASN A 111 -5.66 -14.92 -2.67
C ASN A 111 -6.53 -15.11 -3.92
N LYS A 112 -7.83 -14.86 -3.81
CA LYS A 112 -8.74 -14.90 -4.97
C LYS A 112 -8.30 -13.92 -6.07
N ASN A 113 -7.92 -12.71 -5.73
CA ASN A 113 -7.46 -11.70 -6.69
C ASN A 113 -6.14 -12.10 -7.36
N LEU A 114 -5.23 -12.76 -6.62
CA LEU A 114 -4.00 -13.34 -7.18
C LEU A 114 -4.31 -14.47 -8.18
N GLU A 115 -5.23 -15.37 -7.84
CA GLU A 115 -5.68 -16.47 -8.70
C GLU A 115 -6.40 -15.97 -9.96
N LEU A 116 -7.13 -14.87 -9.87
CA LEU A 116 -7.76 -14.19 -11.00
C LEU A 116 -6.75 -13.40 -11.86
N GLY A 117 -5.50 -13.25 -11.40
CA GLY A 117 -4.46 -12.54 -12.13
C GLY A 117 -4.65 -11.02 -12.13
N GLN A 118 -5.34 -10.46 -11.13
CA GLN A 118 -5.50 -9.00 -11.04
C GLN A 118 -4.15 -8.31 -10.93
N TYR A 119 -3.88 -7.37 -11.83
CA TYR A 119 -2.59 -6.72 -12.03
C TYR A 119 -2.04 -6.09 -10.75
N PHE A 120 -2.85 -5.34 -10.02
CA PHE A 120 -2.44 -4.65 -8.79
C PHE A 120 -1.84 -5.62 -7.74
N TYR A 121 -2.55 -6.72 -7.47
CA TYR A 121 -2.09 -7.71 -6.48
C TYR A 121 -0.93 -8.54 -6.99
N HIS A 122 -0.88 -8.77 -8.31
CA HIS A 122 0.27 -9.41 -8.95
C HIS A 122 1.55 -8.58 -8.75
N GLU A 123 1.48 -7.26 -9.00
CA GLU A 123 2.62 -6.36 -8.80
C GLU A 123 3.03 -6.27 -7.33
N ILE A 124 2.08 -6.19 -6.40
CA ILE A 124 2.38 -6.24 -4.96
C ILE A 124 3.11 -7.53 -4.62
N LYS A 125 2.65 -8.68 -5.09
CA LYS A 125 3.32 -9.96 -4.82
C LYS A 125 4.70 -10.05 -5.44
N LYS A 126 4.91 -9.48 -6.62
CA LYS A 126 6.17 -9.51 -7.36
C LYS A 126 7.22 -8.57 -6.76
N GLN A 127 6.84 -7.33 -6.47
CA GLN A 127 7.75 -6.25 -6.11
C GLN A 127 7.70 -5.87 -4.63
N GLY A 128 6.61 -6.20 -3.93
CA GLY A 128 6.40 -5.86 -2.54
C GLY A 128 7.37 -6.56 -1.58
N ILE A 129 7.46 -5.99 -0.39
CA ILE A 129 8.31 -6.47 0.70
C ILE A 129 7.42 -6.91 1.86
N MET A 130 7.57 -8.16 2.29
CA MET A 130 6.89 -8.68 3.46
C MET A 130 7.53 -8.10 4.71
N LEU A 131 6.86 -7.15 5.38
CA LEU A 131 7.31 -6.58 6.65
C LEU A 131 6.94 -7.48 7.84
N TYR A 132 5.76 -8.12 7.77
CA TYR A 132 5.29 -9.04 8.80
C TYR A 132 4.46 -10.18 8.20
N SER A 133 4.61 -11.37 8.77
CA SER A 133 3.76 -12.54 8.47
C SER A 133 3.55 -13.37 9.72
N SER A 134 2.29 -13.74 10.01
CA SER A 134 1.95 -14.70 11.07
C SER A 134 2.41 -16.13 10.75
N ARG A 135 2.80 -16.41 9.50
CA ARG A 135 3.15 -17.72 8.93
C ARG A 135 1.99 -18.73 8.86
N GLU A 136 0.80 -18.37 9.29
CA GLU A 136 -0.38 -19.25 9.25
C GLU A 136 -0.95 -19.36 7.82
N PHE A 137 -0.74 -18.36 7.00
CA PHE A 137 -1.30 -18.27 5.65
C PHE A 137 -0.20 -18.12 4.60
N LYS A 138 -0.48 -18.64 3.41
CA LYS A 138 0.37 -18.46 2.22
C LYS A 138 -0.38 -17.66 1.16
N LEU A 139 0.36 -16.86 0.41
CA LEU A 139 -0.17 -16.18 -0.76
C LEU A 139 -0.34 -17.17 -1.91
N ALA A 140 -1.52 -17.15 -2.52
CA ALA A 140 -1.83 -17.98 -3.70
C ALA A 140 -0.86 -17.70 -4.85
N ARG A 141 -0.71 -18.65 -5.76
CA ARG A 141 0.06 -18.45 -6.99
C ARG A 141 -0.65 -17.46 -7.90
N CYS A 142 0.09 -16.53 -8.49
CA CYS A 142 -0.48 -15.63 -9.49
C CYS A 142 -0.76 -16.43 -10.76
N ARG A 143 -1.96 -16.28 -11.31
CA ARG A 143 -2.28 -16.75 -12.65
C ARG A 143 -1.56 -15.88 -13.69
N LYS A 144 -0.92 -16.47 -14.65
CA LYS A 144 -0.41 -15.75 -15.82
C LYS A 144 -1.59 -15.50 -16.77
N LEU A 145 -1.81 -14.24 -17.08
CA LEU A 145 -2.78 -13.81 -18.08
C LEU A 145 -2.14 -13.86 -19.48
N ASN A 146 -2.93 -14.20 -20.49
CA ASN A 146 -2.53 -14.04 -21.87
C ASN A 146 -2.77 -12.58 -22.34
N TYR A 147 -2.26 -12.24 -23.52
CA TYR A 147 -2.35 -10.87 -24.06
C TYR A 147 -3.80 -10.39 -24.24
N ALA A 148 -4.71 -11.26 -24.65
CA ALA A 148 -6.11 -10.92 -24.86
C ALA A 148 -6.81 -10.59 -23.53
N GLU A 149 -6.53 -11.37 -22.49
CA GLU A 149 -7.04 -11.13 -21.13
C GLU A 149 -6.50 -9.80 -20.55
N ILE A 150 -5.19 -9.54 -20.73
CA ILE A 150 -4.58 -8.27 -20.29
C ILE A 150 -5.24 -7.08 -21.00
N ALA A 151 -5.40 -7.18 -22.33
CA ALA A 151 -6.03 -6.13 -23.12
C ALA A 151 -7.50 -5.91 -22.73
N GLN A 152 -8.23 -6.97 -22.40
CA GLN A 152 -9.61 -6.85 -21.92
C GLN A 152 -9.68 -6.17 -20.56
N ILE A 153 -8.89 -6.60 -19.58
CA ILE A 153 -8.82 -6.00 -18.25
C ILE A 153 -8.44 -4.52 -18.35
N ALA A 154 -7.48 -4.17 -19.21
CA ALA A 154 -7.08 -2.78 -19.42
C ALA A 154 -8.22 -1.93 -20.01
N ARG A 155 -8.98 -2.46 -20.97
CA ARG A 155 -10.16 -1.79 -21.55
C ARG A 155 -11.25 -1.58 -20.50
N ASP A 156 -11.56 -2.62 -19.71
CA ASP A 156 -12.61 -2.56 -18.69
C ASP A 156 -12.25 -1.51 -17.61
N TYR A 157 -11.00 -1.51 -17.16
CA TYR A 157 -10.49 -0.52 -16.22
C TYR A 157 -10.55 0.90 -16.77
N PHE A 158 -10.10 1.09 -18.02
CA PHE A 158 -10.15 2.40 -18.69
C PHE A 158 -11.60 2.88 -18.81
N SER A 159 -12.52 2.02 -19.26
CA SER A 159 -13.93 2.36 -19.43
C SER A 159 -14.58 2.76 -18.10
N GLU A 160 -14.30 2.02 -17.03
CA GLU A 160 -14.77 2.34 -15.67
C GLU A 160 -14.27 3.72 -15.23
N LYS A 161 -12.96 3.98 -15.33
CA LYS A 161 -12.38 5.26 -14.90
C LYS A 161 -12.82 6.43 -15.77
N PHE A 162 -12.97 6.21 -17.08
CA PHE A 162 -13.48 7.21 -18.00
C PHE A 162 -14.93 7.58 -17.68
N GLN A 163 -15.77 6.58 -17.37
CA GLN A 163 -17.16 6.83 -16.95
C GLN A 163 -17.20 7.67 -15.67
N PHE A 164 -16.43 7.29 -14.63
CA PHE A 164 -16.34 8.08 -13.40
C PHE A 164 -15.91 9.52 -13.64
N ALA A 165 -14.90 9.74 -14.48
CA ALA A 165 -14.44 11.08 -14.81
C ALA A 165 -15.50 11.88 -15.57
N SER A 166 -16.22 11.24 -16.49
CA SER A 166 -17.31 11.86 -17.25
C SER A 166 -18.48 12.24 -16.34
N ASP A 167 -18.88 11.35 -15.44
CA ASP A 167 -19.97 11.59 -14.49
C ASP A 167 -19.61 12.74 -13.53
N PHE A 168 -18.35 12.82 -13.10
CA PHE A 168 -17.85 13.94 -12.27
C PHE A 168 -17.87 15.30 -12.99
N LEU A 169 -17.64 15.31 -14.30
CA LEU A 169 -17.65 16.56 -15.10
C LEU A 169 -19.06 17.03 -15.48
N LEU A 170 -20.03 16.11 -15.50
CA LEU A 170 -21.41 16.39 -15.92
C LEU A 170 -22.38 16.61 -14.74
N GLY A 171 -21.96 16.28 -13.50
CA GLY A 171 -22.73 16.46 -12.26
C GLY A 171 -22.39 17.74 -11.55
#